data_7f4e661f7925edf1d8f3ecb9c58a934d
#
_entry.id   7f4e661f7925edf1d8f3ecb9c58a934d
#
_cell.length_a   1.000
_cell.length_b   1.000
_cell.length_c   1.000
_cell.angle_alpha   90.00
_cell.angle_beta   90.00
_cell.angle_gamma   90.00
#
_symmetry.space_group_name_H-M   'P 1'
#
loop_
_entity.id
_entity.type
_entity.pdbx_description
1 polymer ?
#
loop_
_entity_poly.entity_id
_entity_poly.type
_entity_poly.pdbx_seq_one_letter_code
_entity_poly.pdbx_strand_id
1 'polypeptide(L)'
;MKRVAKFHKVSFEQFAKDWKDTFEQYSEEEIRNIYDSLKLPKRATTGSAGYDFYAPVDVTMKPGEIVKIPTGIRVEMEEGWVLKCYPRSGLGFKFRLQLNNTVGIIDSDYFFSDNEGHIFAKLTNDTREDKTIQIPAGTGFMQGIFVEYGITVDDDADAVRNGGFGSTTKLNKSPEGGGVKTTYIRFSGLVLCSYCFPINALFS
;
A
#
# COMPACT_ATOMS: atom_id res chain seq x y z
N MET A 1 18.52 6.69 21.06
CA MET A 1 17.98 6.53 19.70
C MET A 1 17.69 7.91 19.12
N LYS A 2 18.17 8.17 17.89
CA LYS A 2 17.90 9.41 17.16
C LYS A 2 16.41 9.44 16.74
N ARG A 3 15.78 10.62 16.81
CA ARG A 3 14.42 10.84 16.31
C ARG A 3 14.54 11.56 14.97
N VAL A 4 14.15 10.89 13.89
CA VAL A 4 14.47 11.32 12.51
C VAL A 4 13.24 11.56 11.65
N ALA A 5 12.05 11.25 12.15
CA ALA A 5 10.85 11.32 11.33
C ALA A 5 9.57 11.54 12.15
N LYS A 6 8.51 11.97 11.46
CA LYS A 6 7.17 12.13 12.01
C LYS A 6 6.13 11.68 10.98
N PHE A 7 5.19 10.84 11.41
CA PHE A 7 4.04 10.46 10.60
C PHE A 7 2.90 11.49 10.73
N HIS A 8 2.24 11.74 9.62
CA HIS A 8 1.07 12.59 9.51
C HIS A 8 -0.03 11.88 8.72
N LYS A 9 -1.27 12.31 8.84
CA LYS A 9 -2.29 12.02 7.83
C LYS A 9 -2.07 12.96 6.63
N VAL A 10 -2.39 12.52 5.42
CA VAL A 10 -2.60 13.43 4.29
C VAL A 10 -3.85 14.27 4.54
N SER A 11 -4.11 15.31 3.76
CA SER A 11 -5.39 16.04 3.85
C SER A 11 -6.57 15.10 3.55
N PHE A 12 -7.76 15.45 4.04
CA PHE A 12 -8.96 14.67 3.70
C PHE A 12 -9.22 14.70 2.21
N GLU A 13 -9.02 15.81 1.56
CA GLU A 13 -9.20 16.04 0.13
C GLU A 13 -8.34 15.08 -0.68
N GLN A 14 -7.05 14.98 -0.33
CA GLN A 14 -6.13 14.05 -0.98
C GLN A 14 -6.52 12.59 -0.70
N PHE A 15 -6.86 12.26 0.54
CA PHE A 15 -7.31 10.92 0.88
C PHE A 15 -8.57 10.51 0.12
N ALA A 16 -9.59 11.39 0.11
CA ALA A 16 -10.86 11.12 -0.57
C ALA A 16 -10.69 10.94 -2.08
N LYS A 17 -9.84 11.74 -2.71
CA LYS A 17 -9.47 11.59 -4.12
C LYS A 17 -8.87 10.22 -4.37
N ASP A 18 -7.82 9.85 -3.65
CA ASP A 18 -7.10 8.60 -3.85
C ASP A 18 -7.94 7.37 -3.48
N TRP A 19 -8.84 7.53 -2.49
CA TRP A 19 -9.78 6.48 -2.10
C TRP A 19 -10.81 6.22 -3.20
N LYS A 20 -11.43 7.27 -3.77
CA LYS A 20 -12.37 7.16 -4.89
C LYS A 20 -11.72 6.58 -6.14
N ASP A 21 -10.47 6.96 -6.43
CA ASP A 21 -9.70 6.41 -7.55
C ASP A 21 -9.38 4.90 -7.37
N THR A 22 -9.45 4.41 -6.14
CA THR A 22 -9.17 3.00 -5.82
C THR A 22 -10.45 2.19 -5.60
N PHE A 23 -11.46 2.79 -4.97
CA PHE A 23 -12.71 2.17 -4.55
C PHE A 23 -13.90 3.08 -4.90
N GLU A 24 -14.49 2.87 -6.05
CA GLU A 24 -15.58 3.72 -6.60
C GLU A 24 -16.89 3.66 -5.80
N GLN A 25 -17.09 2.61 -4.99
CA GLN A 25 -18.40 2.32 -4.36
C GLN A 25 -18.66 3.10 -3.07
N TYR A 26 -17.69 3.85 -2.53
CA TYR A 26 -17.85 4.55 -1.25
C TYR A 26 -18.43 5.94 -1.42
N SER A 27 -19.43 6.27 -0.57
CA SER A 27 -19.91 7.64 -0.40
C SER A 27 -18.89 8.54 0.29
N GLU A 28 -19.05 9.84 0.17
CA GLU A 28 -18.15 10.80 0.83
C GLU A 28 -18.23 10.70 2.36
N GLU A 29 -19.40 10.42 2.91
CA GLU A 29 -19.59 10.20 4.35
C GLU A 29 -18.83 8.96 4.85
N GLU A 30 -18.89 7.85 4.12
CA GLU A 30 -18.14 6.64 4.45
C GLU A 30 -16.63 6.90 4.38
N ILE A 31 -16.15 7.62 3.35
CA ILE A 31 -14.75 7.99 3.23
C ILE A 31 -14.32 8.90 4.40
N ARG A 32 -15.18 9.83 4.84
CA ARG A 32 -14.92 10.67 6.02
C ARG A 32 -14.77 9.84 7.27
N ASN A 33 -15.67 8.91 7.50
CA ASN A 33 -15.62 8.01 8.66
C ASN A 33 -14.36 7.14 8.66
N ILE A 34 -13.94 6.64 7.48
CA ILE A 34 -12.68 5.90 7.33
C ILE A 34 -11.50 6.81 7.69
N TYR A 35 -11.43 8.02 7.11
CA TYR A 35 -10.35 8.97 7.36
C TYR A 35 -10.23 9.35 8.84
N ASP A 36 -11.34 9.60 9.51
CA ASP A 36 -11.36 9.98 10.94
C ASP A 36 -10.86 8.83 11.81
N SER A 37 -11.15 7.57 11.43
CA SER A 37 -10.71 6.35 12.12
C SER A 37 -9.24 5.99 11.90
N LEU A 38 -8.54 6.60 10.92
CA LEU A 38 -7.14 6.30 10.60
C LEU A 38 -6.23 6.50 11.81
N LYS A 39 -5.38 5.51 12.05
CA LYS A 39 -4.37 5.52 13.10
C LYS A 39 -2.99 5.77 12.51
N LEU A 40 -2.23 6.67 13.12
CA LEU A 40 -0.82 6.87 12.75
C LEU A 40 0.01 5.61 13.09
N PRO A 41 1.01 5.28 12.26
CA PRO A 41 1.88 4.14 12.51
C PRO A 41 2.57 4.22 13.88
N LYS A 42 2.64 3.07 14.59
CA LYS A 42 3.25 2.97 15.92
C LYS A 42 4.12 1.72 16.04
N ARG A 43 5.16 1.81 16.86
CA ARG A 43 5.94 0.64 17.28
C ARG A 43 5.15 -0.13 18.34
N ALA A 44 5.17 -1.45 18.25
CA ALA A 44 4.46 -2.30 19.20
C ALA A 44 5.12 -2.32 20.59
N THR A 45 6.46 -2.24 20.65
CA THR A 45 7.24 -2.27 21.89
C THR A 45 8.38 -1.25 21.86
N THR A 46 8.99 -0.97 23.01
CA THR A 46 10.13 -0.06 23.12
C THR A 46 11.38 -0.54 22.35
N GLY A 47 11.53 -1.84 22.17
CA GLY A 47 12.65 -2.47 21.44
C GLY A 47 12.37 -2.74 19.96
N SER A 48 11.11 -2.60 19.47
CA SER A 48 10.82 -2.83 18.06
C SER A 48 11.30 -1.66 17.20
N ALA A 49 11.88 -1.96 16.04
CA ALA A 49 12.25 -0.96 15.03
C ALA A 49 11.08 -0.61 14.11
N GLY A 50 10.19 -1.57 13.86
CA GLY A 50 9.09 -1.44 12.91
C GLY A 50 7.91 -0.64 13.45
N TYR A 51 7.39 0.27 12.62
CA TYR A 51 6.14 0.99 12.83
C TYR A 51 5.03 0.28 12.08
N ASP A 52 4.01 -0.20 12.79
CA ASP A 52 2.86 -0.87 12.18
C ASP A 52 1.94 0.12 11.48
N PHE A 53 1.65 -0.13 10.21
CA PHE A 53 0.59 0.53 9.44
C PHE A 53 -0.68 -0.30 9.57
N TYR A 54 -1.79 0.38 9.80
CA TYR A 54 -3.08 -0.26 10.10
C TYR A 54 -3.99 -0.24 8.87
N ALA A 55 -4.71 -1.35 8.64
CA ALA A 55 -5.70 -1.43 7.58
C ALA A 55 -6.83 -0.42 7.83
N PRO A 56 -7.14 0.46 6.87
CA PRO A 56 -8.22 1.45 7.05
C PRO A 56 -9.61 0.83 7.05
N VAL A 57 -9.77 -0.33 6.41
CA VAL A 57 -11.01 -1.11 6.30
C VAL A 57 -10.71 -2.60 6.42
N ASP A 58 -11.73 -3.42 6.54
CA ASP A 58 -11.59 -4.88 6.43
C ASP A 58 -11.09 -5.26 5.03
N VAL A 59 -10.04 -6.08 4.97
CA VAL A 59 -9.45 -6.57 3.71
C VAL A 59 -9.55 -8.08 3.67
N THR A 60 -10.18 -8.61 2.62
CA THR A 60 -10.23 -10.04 2.33
C THR A 60 -9.57 -10.32 0.99
N MET A 61 -8.63 -11.25 0.96
CA MET A 61 -7.87 -11.60 -0.25
C MET A 61 -7.81 -13.12 -0.40
N LYS A 62 -8.38 -13.63 -1.49
CA LYS A 62 -8.19 -15.04 -1.91
C LYS A 62 -6.77 -15.24 -2.46
N PRO A 63 -6.30 -16.50 -2.61
CA PRO A 63 -5.05 -16.80 -3.28
C PRO A 63 -4.95 -16.12 -4.65
N GLY A 64 -3.81 -15.47 -4.92
CA GLY A 64 -3.54 -14.72 -6.15
C GLY A 64 -4.19 -13.34 -6.25
N GLU A 65 -5.08 -12.97 -5.32
CA GLU A 65 -5.70 -11.65 -5.37
C GLU A 65 -4.73 -10.54 -4.96
N ILE A 66 -4.93 -9.39 -5.60
CA ILE A 66 -4.14 -8.17 -5.39
C ILE A 66 -5.07 -7.07 -4.88
N VAL A 67 -4.64 -6.34 -3.85
CA VAL A 67 -5.33 -5.16 -3.36
C VAL A 67 -4.38 -3.97 -3.29
N LYS A 68 -4.86 -2.78 -3.67
CA LYS A 68 -4.18 -1.50 -3.45
C LYS A 68 -4.88 -0.80 -2.28
N ILE A 69 -4.13 -0.35 -1.30
CA ILE A 69 -4.64 0.31 -0.10
C ILE A 69 -4.05 1.72 -0.02
N PRO A 70 -4.85 2.78 -0.20
CA PRO A 70 -4.48 4.14 0.20
C PRO A 70 -4.44 4.19 1.73
N THR A 71 -3.26 4.39 2.33
CA THR A 71 -3.11 4.29 3.79
C THR A 71 -3.62 5.51 4.54
N GLY A 72 -3.74 6.65 3.86
CA GLY A 72 -4.01 7.95 4.46
C GLY A 72 -2.82 8.55 5.20
N ILE A 73 -1.65 7.92 5.10
CA ILE A 73 -0.45 8.29 5.87
C ILE A 73 0.62 8.84 4.94
N ARG A 74 1.31 9.86 5.44
CA ARG A 74 2.53 10.44 4.89
C ARG A 74 3.60 10.53 5.98
N VAL A 75 4.86 10.67 5.60
CA VAL A 75 5.96 10.74 6.56
C VAL A 75 6.94 11.85 6.20
N GLU A 76 7.16 12.74 7.15
CA GLU A 76 8.22 13.73 7.13
C GLU A 76 9.46 13.11 7.77
N MET A 77 10.63 13.17 7.12
CA MET A 77 11.87 12.64 7.67
C MET A 77 13.09 13.48 7.27
N GLU A 78 14.14 13.39 8.07
CA GLU A 78 15.42 14.03 7.79
C GLU A 78 16.06 13.44 6.53
N GLU A 79 16.81 14.24 5.78
CA GLU A 79 17.68 13.76 4.70
C GLU A 79 18.68 12.73 5.23
N GLY A 80 19.10 11.80 4.38
CA GLY A 80 19.95 10.67 4.76
C GLY A 80 19.19 9.50 5.39
N TRP A 81 17.86 9.60 5.51
CA TRP A 81 16.99 8.53 6.00
C TRP A 81 15.97 8.11 4.95
N VAL A 82 15.66 6.83 4.92
CA VAL A 82 14.65 6.22 4.07
C VAL A 82 13.71 5.38 4.92
N LEU A 83 12.41 5.43 4.65
CA LEU A 83 11.44 4.51 5.24
C LEU A 83 11.29 3.30 4.31
N LYS A 84 11.70 2.12 4.79
CA LYS A 84 11.51 0.84 4.10
C LYS A 84 10.30 0.12 4.66
N CYS A 85 9.34 -0.19 3.80
CA CYS A 85 8.09 -0.85 4.15
C CYS A 85 8.10 -2.33 3.76
N TYR A 86 7.60 -3.18 4.67
CA TYR A 86 7.57 -4.63 4.56
C TYR A 86 6.20 -5.17 5.00
N PRO A 87 5.76 -6.35 4.53
CA PRO A 87 4.63 -7.04 5.13
C PRO A 87 4.92 -7.36 6.61
N ARG A 88 3.88 -7.43 7.43
CA ARG A 88 4.08 -7.95 8.79
C ARG A 88 4.43 -9.43 8.75
N SER A 89 5.38 -9.83 9.62
CA SER A 89 5.92 -11.19 9.67
C SER A 89 4.84 -12.26 9.78
N GLY A 90 3.82 -12.08 10.63
CA GLY A 90 2.74 -13.05 10.80
C GLY A 90 1.92 -13.30 9.53
N LEU A 91 1.68 -12.25 8.74
CA LEU A 91 0.97 -12.37 7.46
C LEU A 91 1.87 -12.97 6.37
N GLY A 92 3.15 -12.57 6.36
CA GLY A 92 4.14 -13.14 5.45
C GLY A 92 4.34 -14.65 5.68
N PHE A 93 4.52 -15.08 6.95
CA PHE A 93 4.74 -16.49 7.29
C PHE A 93 3.51 -17.37 7.03
N LYS A 94 2.31 -16.91 7.41
CA LYS A 94 1.10 -17.74 7.32
C LYS A 94 0.52 -17.81 5.90
N PHE A 95 0.66 -16.73 5.12
CA PHE A 95 -0.06 -16.57 3.87
C PHE A 95 0.83 -16.14 2.69
N ARG A 96 2.13 -15.95 2.89
CA ARG A 96 3.02 -15.32 1.89
C ARG A 96 2.46 -13.96 1.41
N LEU A 97 1.84 -13.19 2.31
CA LEU A 97 1.46 -11.82 1.96
C LEU A 97 2.69 -11.04 1.52
N GLN A 98 2.65 -10.46 0.34
CA GLN A 98 3.77 -9.71 -0.23
C GLN A 98 3.34 -8.29 -0.63
N LEU A 99 4.29 -7.34 -0.52
CA LEU A 99 4.19 -6.10 -1.26
C LEU A 99 4.57 -6.36 -2.72
N ASN A 100 3.79 -5.84 -3.67
CA ASN A 100 4.03 -6.06 -5.10
C ASN A 100 5.40 -5.57 -5.58
N ASN A 101 5.93 -4.54 -4.94
CA ASN A 101 7.27 -4.01 -5.16
C ASN A 101 8.34 -4.61 -4.23
N THR A 102 8.05 -5.75 -3.59
CA THR A 102 8.91 -6.45 -2.63
C THR A 102 9.17 -5.65 -1.36
N VAL A 103 9.71 -4.45 -1.47
CA VAL A 103 9.97 -3.48 -0.39
C VAL A 103 9.49 -2.11 -0.86
N GLY A 104 8.66 -1.46 -0.07
CA GLY A 104 8.28 -0.07 -0.31
C GLY A 104 9.45 0.84 0.09
N ILE A 105 9.95 1.65 -0.82
CA ILE A 105 10.98 2.66 -0.56
C ILE A 105 10.28 4.02 -0.56
N ILE A 106 10.33 4.70 0.58
CA ILE A 106 9.76 6.03 0.76
C ILE A 106 10.92 6.98 1.10
N ASP A 107 11.25 7.82 0.15
CA ASP A 107 12.34 8.80 0.26
C ASP A 107 11.87 10.06 1.03
N SER A 108 12.81 10.83 1.58
CA SER A 108 12.51 12.03 2.37
C SER A 108 11.77 13.10 1.55
N ASP A 109 12.12 13.28 0.28
CA ASP A 109 11.53 14.24 -0.63
C ASP A 109 10.10 13.87 -1.09
N TYR A 110 9.69 12.60 -0.91
CA TYR A 110 8.34 12.15 -1.26
C TYR A 110 7.24 12.88 -0.48
N PHE A 111 7.56 13.38 0.73
CA PHE A 111 6.63 14.17 1.54
C PHE A 111 6.06 15.39 0.82
N PHE A 112 6.82 15.98 -0.10
CA PHE A 112 6.47 17.20 -0.84
C PHE A 112 5.90 16.92 -2.24
N SER A 113 5.64 15.65 -2.59
CA SER A 113 5.07 15.27 -3.88
C SER A 113 3.63 15.78 -4.05
N ASP A 114 3.16 15.87 -5.31
CA ASP A 114 1.83 16.39 -5.69
C ASP A 114 0.67 15.66 -5.00
N ASN A 115 0.86 14.41 -4.57
CA ASN A 115 -0.09 13.63 -3.79
C ASN A 115 0.15 13.76 -2.27
N GLU A 116 0.78 14.82 -1.82
CA GLU A 116 1.16 15.07 -0.42
C GLU A 116 2.06 13.96 0.19
N GLY A 117 2.76 13.18 -0.62
CA GLY A 117 3.53 12.04 -0.13
C GLY A 117 2.67 10.89 0.40
N HIS A 118 1.45 10.74 -0.09
CA HIS A 118 0.52 9.69 0.33
C HIS A 118 1.07 8.29 0.06
N ILE A 119 1.27 7.53 1.11
CA ILE A 119 1.81 6.17 1.04
C ILE A 119 0.70 5.19 0.67
N PHE A 120 0.93 4.42 -0.39
CA PHE A 120 0.06 3.32 -0.80
C PHE A 120 0.74 1.98 -0.54
N ALA A 121 -0.06 0.97 -0.19
CA ALA A 121 0.39 -0.41 -0.17
C ALA A 121 -0.34 -1.21 -1.25
N LYS A 122 0.40 -1.84 -2.15
CA LYS A 122 -0.15 -2.82 -3.09
C LYS A 122 0.29 -4.20 -2.63
N LEU A 123 -0.67 -5.05 -2.30
CA LEU A 123 -0.47 -6.35 -1.66
C LEU A 123 -0.94 -7.47 -2.55
N THR A 124 -0.23 -8.60 -2.49
CA THR A 124 -0.64 -9.87 -3.12
C THR A 124 -0.73 -10.96 -2.07
N ASN A 125 -1.82 -11.73 -2.07
CA ASN A 125 -1.89 -13.01 -1.39
C ASN A 125 -1.19 -14.07 -2.27
N ASP A 126 0.10 -14.27 -2.07
CA ASP A 126 0.94 -15.20 -2.84
C ASP A 126 0.99 -16.59 -2.20
N THR A 127 -0.04 -16.97 -1.45
CA THR A 127 -0.10 -18.32 -0.88
C THR A 127 -0.20 -19.38 -2.00
N ARG A 128 0.50 -20.50 -1.81
CA ARG A 128 0.40 -21.69 -2.67
C ARG A 128 -0.62 -22.70 -2.14
N GLU A 129 -1.28 -22.34 -1.04
CA GLU A 129 -2.33 -23.11 -0.38
C GLU A 129 -3.67 -22.36 -0.59
N ASP A 130 -4.79 -23.07 -0.45
CA ASP A 130 -6.12 -22.43 -0.53
C ASP A 130 -6.45 -21.68 0.77
N LYS A 131 -5.67 -20.62 1.05
CA LYS A 131 -5.79 -19.80 2.26
C LYS A 131 -6.20 -18.37 1.93
N THR A 132 -7.43 -18.02 2.28
CA THR A 132 -7.90 -16.63 2.22
C THR A 132 -7.32 -15.82 3.38
N ILE A 133 -6.76 -14.65 3.08
CA ILE A 133 -6.31 -13.68 4.07
C ILE A 133 -7.51 -12.83 4.49
N GLN A 134 -7.66 -12.63 5.80
CA GLN A 134 -8.59 -11.65 6.38
C GLN A 134 -7.81 -10.72 7.30
N ILE A 135 -7.87 -9.42 7.03
CA ILE A 135 -7.22 -8.37 7.81
C ILE A 135 -8.32 -7.41 8.29
N PRO A 136 -8.74 -7.49 9.55
CA PRO A 136 -9.75 -6.57 10.08
C PRO A 136 -9.25 -5.12 10.08
N ALA A 137 -10.17 -4.17 9.93
CA ALA A 137 -9.89 -2.74 10.07
C ALA A 137 -9.15 -2.45 11.39
N GLY A 138 -8.19 -1.56 11.33
CA GLY A 138 -7.36 -1.20 12.48
C GLY A 138 -6.32 -2.25 12.88
N THR A 139 -6.16 -3.34 12.11
CA THR A 139 -5.12 -4.35 12.30
C THR A 139 -3.87 -3.97 11.51
N GLY A 140 -2.69 -4.13 12.11
CA GLY A 140 -1.42 -3.91 11.42
C GLY A 140 -1.19 -4.92 10.29
N PHE A 141 -0.92 -4.46 9.08
CA PHE A 141 -0.72 -5.31 7.90
C PHE A 141 0.65 -5.15 7.26
N MET A 142 1.22 -3.97 7.37
CA MET A 142 2.53 -3.59 6.88
C MET A 142 3.32 -2.94 8.02
N GLN A 143 4.65 -3.00 7.97
CA GLN A 143 5.53 -2.32 8.91
C GLN A 143 6.58 -1.50 8.16
N GLY A 144 6.93 -0.34 8.71
CA GLY A 144 7.98 0.53 8.17
C GLY A 144 9.15 0.64 9.15
N ILE A 145 10.38 0.63 8.61
CA ILE A 145 11.62 0.78 9.39
C ILE A 145 12.42 1.93 8.78
N PHE A 146 12.87 2.87 9.61
CA PHE A 146 13.80 3.93 9.17
C PHE A 146 15.22 3.38 9.11
N VAL A 147 15.88 3.61 7.98
CA VAL A 147 17.25 3.18 7.71
C VAL A 147 18.06 4.36 7.21
N GLU A 148 19.25 4.57 7.75
CA GLU A 148 20.20 5.55 7.22
C GLU A 148 20.80 5.02 5.92
N TYR A 149 21.05 5.90 4.94
CA TYR A 149 21.65 5.52 3.66
C TYR A 149 22.80 6.47 3.31
N GLY A 150 23.73 5.99 2.48
CA GLY A 150 24.78 6.77 1.87
C GLY A 150 24.52 7.08 0.40
N ILE A 151 25.22 8.07 -0.12
CA ILE A 151 25.30 8.39 -1.54
C ILE A 151 26.71 8.09 -2.06
N THR A 152 26.90 8.03 -3.38
CA THR A 152 28.21 7.87 -4.00
C THR A 152 29.02 9.17 -3.90
N VAL A 153 30.35 9.07 -4.00
CA VAL A 153 31.24 10.25 -3.90
C VAL A 153 31.13 11.19 -5.09
N ASP A 154 30.60 10.70 -6.20
CA ASP A 154 30.37 11.37 -7.46
C ASP A 154 28.86 11.61 -7.75
N ASP A 155 28.04 11.62 -6.69
CA ASP A 155 26.61 11.88 -6.80
C ASP A 155 26.37 13.30 -7.35
N ASP A 156 25.58 13.40 -8.41
CA ASP A 156 25.23 14.64 -9.10
C ASP A 156 23.71 14.85 -9.24
N ALA A 157 22.92 14.15 -8.43
CA ALA A 157 21.46 14.24 -8.45
C ALA A 157 21.00 15.64 -7.99
N ASP A 158 20.40 16.41 -8.91
CA ASP A 158 19.90 17.79 -8.68
C ASP A 158 18.39 17.95 -8.92
N ALA A 159 17.73 16.89 -9.38
CA ALA A 159 16.31 16.92 -9.73
C ALA A 159 15.41 16.94 -8.48
N VAL A 160 14.42 17.83 -8.49
CA VAL A 160 13.37 17.85 -7.48
C VAL A 160 12.29 16.83 -7.84
N ARG A 161 11.91 15.97 -6.87
CA ARG A 161 10.84 14.99 -7.08
C ARG A 161 9.51 15.69 -7.34
N ASN A 162 8.83 15.24 -8.39
CA ASN A 162 7.47 15.65 -8.70
C ASN A 162 6.65 14.41 -9.06
N GLY A 163 5.83 13.95 -8.12
CA GLY A 163 4.99 12.76 -8.24
C GLY A 163 5.53 11.51 -7.52
N GLY A 164 4.68 10.48 -7.43
CA GLY A 164 4.95 9.21 -6.74
C GLY A 164 5.00 8.00 -7.67
N PHE A 165 5.37 6.82 -7.14
CA PHE A 165 5.30 5.49 -7.76
C PHE A 165 5.77 5.39 -9.22
N GLY A 166 7.07 5.62 -9.47
CA GLY A 166 7.68 5.43 -10.78
C GLY A 166 7.56 6.62 -11.73
N SER A 167 7.21 7.82 -11.23
CA SER A 167 7.13 9.05 -12.03
C SER A 167 8.49 9.50 -12.60
N THR A 168 9.59 9.02 -12.04
CA THR A 168 10.96 9.32 -12.49
C THR A 168 11.36 8.56 -13.75
N THR A 169 10.62 7.51 -14.14
CA THR A 169 10.91 6.71 -15.35
C THR A 169 9.64 6.53 -16.17
N LYS A 170 9.59 7.12 -17.36
CA LYS A 170 8.54 6.83 -18.36
C LYS A 170 8.84 5.47 -19.00
N LEU A 171 8.27 4.40 -18.46
CA LEU A 171 8.24 3.13 -19.18
C LEU A 171 7.28 3.30 -20.37
N ASN A 172 7.74 3.03 -21.61
CA ASN A 172 6.86 2.94 -22.78
C ASN A 172 5.78 1.90 -22.46
N LYS A 173 4.50 2.31 -22.54
CA LYS A 173 3.39 1.36 -22.42
C LYS A 173 3.55 0.30 -23.49
N SER A 174 3.81 -0.95 -23.11
CA SER A 174 3.62 -2.08 -24.01
C SER A 174 2.15 -2.08 -24.47
N PRO A 175 1.82 -2.50 -25.71
CA PRO A 175 0.44 -2.62 -26.15
C PRO A 175 -0.32 -3.51 -25.16
N GLU A 176 -1.50 -3.08 -24.76
CA GLU A 176 -2.34 -3.73 -23.75
C GLU A 176 -2.66 -5.17 -24.15
N GLY A 177 -2.02 -6.12 -23.47
CA GLY A 177 -2.39 -7.52 -23.47
C GLY A 177 -3.11 -7.84 -22.15
N GLY A 178 -4.41 -8.12 -22.24
CA GLY A 178 -5.23 -8.82 -21.25
C GLY A 178 -5.20 -8.28 -19.81
N GLY A 179 -6.14 -7.41 -19.49
CA GLY A 179 -6.28 -6.84 -18.14
C GLY A 179 -6.53 -7.89 -17.06
N VAL A 180 -5.67 -7.96 -16.06
CA VAL A 180 -5.97 -8.62 -14.79
C VAL A 180 -6.99 -7.74 -14.08
N LYS A 181 -8.22 -8.22 -13.95
CA LYS A 181 -9.27 -7.53 -13.20
C LYS A 181 -8.85 -7.41 -11.72
N THR A 182 -8.73 -6.18 -11.23
CA THR A 182 -8.56 -5.89 -9.81
C THR A 182 -9.84 -6.29 -9.09
N THR A 183 -9.77 -7.26 -8.21
CA THR A 183 -10.93 -7.77 -7.46
C THR A 183 -11.14 -6.92 -6.22
N TYR A 184 -12.37 -6.52 -5.99
CA TYR A 184 -12.80 -5.57 -4.98
C TYR A 184 -12.97 -6.22 -3.60
N ILE A 185 -12.77 -5.41 -2.54
CA ILE A 185 -13.03 -5.75 -1.14
C ILE A 185 -14.54 -5.98 -0.95
N ARG A 186 -14.90 -7.12 -0.35
CA ARG A 186 -16.29 -7.42 -0.02
C ARG A 186 -16.56 -7.13 1.45
N PHE A 187 -17.58 -6.29 1.70
CA PHE A 187 -18.26 -6.25 3.00
C PHE A 187 -19.28 -7.39 3.09
N SER A 188 -19.55 -7.84 4.33
CA SER A 188 -20.60 -8.80 4.66
C SER A 188 -21.98 -8.24 4.34
N GLY A 189 -22.47 -8.54 3.13
CA GLY A 189 -23.76 -8.17 2.62
C GLY A 189 -23.85 -8.58 1.16
N LEU A 190 -24.62 -9.63 0.87
CA LEU A 190 -24.80 -10.27 -0.42
C LEU A 190 -24.81 -9.31 -1.62
N VAL A 191 -23.86 -9.46 -2.55
CA VAL A 191 -24.11 -9.21 -3.98
C VAL A 191 -23.37 -10.29 -4.78
N LEU A 192 -24.13 -11.10 -5.50
CA LEU A 192 -23.65 -12.07 -6.49
C LEU A 192 -23.13 -11.32 -7.71
N CYS A 193 -21.87 -11.52 -8.06
CA CYS A 193 -21.36 -11.15 -9.38
C CYS A 193 -21.03 -12.44 -10.15
N SER A 194 -21.91 -12.76 -11.09
CA SER A 194 -21.75 -13.81 -12.07
C SER A 194 -20.98 -13.28 -13.27
N TYR A 195 -19.74 -13.73 -13.44
CA TYR A 195 -19.12 -13.87 -14.77
C TYR A 195 -18.13 -15.05 -14.72
N CYS A 196 -18.69 -16.24 -14.91
CA CYS A 196 -17.91 -17.40 -15.36
C CYS A 196 -17.82 -17.34 -16.87
N PHE A 197 -16.63 -17.32 -17.44
CA PHE A 197 -16.41 -17.68 -18.83
C PHE A 197 -16.13 -19.18 -18.91
N PRO A 198 -16.76 -19.92 -19.82
CA PRO A 198 -16.53 -21.35 -19.98
C PRO A 198 -15.20 -21.59 -20.71
N ILE A 199 -14.36 -22.42 -20.11
CA ILE A 199 -13.24 -23.05 -20.80
C ILE A 199 -13.82 -24.14 -21.69
N ASN A 200 -13.84 -23.93 -22.99
CA ASN A 200 -14.07 -25.00 -23.94
C ASN A 200 -12.77 -25.79 -24.14
N ALA A 201 -12.79 -27.02 -23.71
CA ALA A 201 -11.83 -28.04 -24.05
C ALA A 201 -11.93 -28.36 -25.55
N LEU A 202 -10.81 -28.35 -26.23
CA LEU A 202 -10.61 -29.01 -27.52
C LEU A 202 -9.50 -30.04 -27.32
N PHE A 203 -9.92 -31.27 -27.17
CA PHE A 203 -9.14 -32.45 -27.53
C PHE A 203 -9.99 -33.30 -28.44
N SER A 204 -9.56 -33.42 -29.65
CA SER A 204 -9.72 -34.55 -30.53
C SER A 204 -8.44 -34.72 -31.32
#